data_18a2ca8d8dd5bf6534fade57bfccce47
#
_entry.id   18a2ca8d8dd5bf6534fade57bfccce47
#
_cell.length_a   1.000
_cell.length_b   1.000
_cell.length_c   1.000
_cell.angle_alpha   90.00
_cell.angle_beta   90.00
_cell.angle_gamma   90.00
#
_symmetry.space_group_name_H-M   'P 1'
#
loop_
_entity.id
_entity.type
_entity.pdbx_description
1 polymer ?
#
loop_
_entity_poly.entity_id
_entity_poly.type
_entity_poly.pdbx_seq_one_letter_code
_entity_poly.pdbx_strand_id
1 'polypeptide(L)'
;AVDALANAELTRMVLVARAQTATLKEVSRTYDELAAIGLTQQYLVINGLLPEQETARDKLAQALYQREQQALQHLPDNLRALPCDRLPLKPFNMVGLAALRGLLDDSSTGFPAEVGDISPVDLPSLSSLIDGFASQGHGLIMLMGKGGVGKTTLAAAIAVELARRGYPVHLSTSDPAAHLTDTLDGSFDGPSVSRIDPQAETERYRQQVMAEQGKNLDEQGRAVLEEDLRSPCTEEIAVFQAFSRIIQEAGKQFVVMDTAPTGHTLLLLDATGAYHREIARLAGEHGQPVLTPMMRLQDSDQTKVLIATLAETTPVLEAAHLQDDLRRAGIEPWGWVINNSLINTPTTSPLLRQRAERERSQIDAVCTHHARRCALVPLQAEEPVGVERLLQLSTTGK
;
A
#
# COMPACT_ATOMS: atom_id res chain seq x y z
N ALA A 1 -20.81 1.52 24.61
CA ALA A 1 -19.47 1.55 24.00
C ALA A 1 -19.13 2.97 23.53
N VAL A 2 -19.97 3.64 22.75
CA VAL A 2 -19.70 5.00 22.20
C VAL A 2 -19.43 6.00 23.32
N ASP A 3 -20.25 6.03 24.38
CA ASP A 3 -20.08 6.94 25.52
C ASP A 3 -18.76 6.73 26.26
N ALA A 4 -18.29 5.49 26.36
CA ALA A 4 -17.01 5.17 26.99
C ALA A 4 -15.83 5.63 26.09
N LEU A 5 -15.94 5.49 24.77
CA LEU A 5 -14.93 5.98 23.84
C LEU A 5 -14.85 7.50 23.81
N ALA A 6 -15.97 8.18 23.90
CA ALA A 6 -16.03 9.66 23.95
C ALA A 6 -15.63 10.24 25.31
N ASN A 7 -15.56 9.42 26.36
CA ASN A 7 -15.20 9.89 27.69
C ASN A 7 -13.69 10.10 27.82
N ALA A 8 -13.27 11.35 27.92
CA ALA A 8 -11.88 11.78 28.03
C ALA A 8 -11.14 11.26 29.29
N GLU A 9 -11.87 10.87 30.34
CA GLU A 9 -11.28 10.29 31.56
C GLU A 9 -11.02 8.79 31.42
N LEU A 10 -11.78 8.11 30.56
CA LEU A 10 -11.70 6.67 30.35
C LEU A 10 -10.90 6.26 29.10
N THR A 11 -10.88 7.13 28.09
CA THR A 11 -10.28 6.79 26.78
C THR A 11 -9.26 7.81 26.36
N ARG A 12 -8.10 7.31 25.96
CA ARG A 12 -7.05 8.07 25.28
C ARG A 12 -6.70 7.39 23.98
N MET A 13 -6.75 8.13 22.88
CA MET A 13 -6.31 7.66 21.56
C MET A 13 -4.81 7.87 21.43
N VAL A 14 -4.09 6.83 21.06
CA VAL A 14 -2.64 6.92 20.78
C VAL A 14 -2.43 6.83 19.28
N LEU A 15 -2.02 7.94 18.69
CA LEU A 15 -1.64 8.04 17.28
C LEU A 15 -0.18 7.63 17.12
N VAL A 16 0.08 6.60 16.33
CA VAL A 16 1.44 6.10 16.11
C VAL A 16 1.88 6.43 14.68
N ALA A 17 2.98 7.16 14.57
CA ALA A 17 3.55 7.58 13.28
C ALA A 17 5.03 7.20 13.16
N ARG A 18 5.50 7.04 11.92
CA ARG A 18 6.91 7.13 11.59
C ARG A 18 7.25 8.57 11.21
N ALA A 19 8.51 9.00 11.42
CA ALA A 19 8.97 10.33 11.03
C ALA A 19 9.16 10.41 9.49
N GLN A 20 8.06 10.34 8.77
CA GLN A 20 7.98 10.44 7.32
C GLN A 20 6.86 11.41 6.96
N THR A 21 7.10 12.30 5.99
CA THR A 21 6.17 13.37 5.64
C THR A 21 4.77 12.85 5.28
N ALA A 22 4.69 11.77 4.48
CA ALA A 22 3.42 11.18 4.10
C ALA A 22 2.66 10.60 5.30
N THR A 23 3.35 9.84 6.17
CA THR A 23 2.74 9.24 7.38
C THR A 23 2.27 10.32 8.36
N LEU A 24 3.03 11.40 8.54
CA LEU A 24 2.65 12.50 9.43
C LEU A 24 1.43 13.27 8.90
N LYS A 25 1.31 13.48 7.59
CA LYS A 25 0.12 14.05 6.95
C LYS A 25 -1.11 13.17 7.16
N GLU A 26 -0.97 11.85 7.00
CA GLU A 26 -2.04 10.88 7.20
C GLU A 26 -2.53 10.88 8.66
N VAL A 27 -1.61 10.86 9.62
CA VAL A 27 -1.93 10.91 11.05
C VAL A 27 -2.56 12.25 11.43
N SER A 28 -2.14 13.36 10.81
CA SER A 28 -2.76 14.68 11.00
C SER A 28 -4.24 14.67 10.58
N ARG A 29 -4.55 14.06 9.44
CA ARG A 29 -5.94 13.90 8.98
C ARG A 29 -6.73 13.01 9.94
N THR A 30 -6.18 11.88 10.36
CA THR A 30 -6.80 10.97 11.33
C THR A 30 -7.08 11.69 12.66
N TYR A 31 -6.17 12.55 13.10
CA TYR A 31 -6.38 13.39 14.29
C TYR A 31 -7.66 14.25 14.15
N ASP A 32 -7.79 14.95 13.02
CA ASP A 32 -8.94 15.82 12.78
C ASP A 32 -10.25 15.03 12.66
N GLU A 33 -10.23 13.89 11.97
CA GLU A 33 -11.38 12.98 11.82
C GLU A 33 -11.85 12.44 13.18
N LEU A 34 -10.92 11.99 14.02
CA LEU A 34 -11.23 11.50 15.37
C LEU A 34 -11.75 12.63 16.29
N ALA A 35 -11.15 13.82 16.21
CA ALA A 35 -11.60 14.98 16.96
C ALA A 35 -13.02 15.40 16.58
N ALA A 36 -13.38 15.33 15.28
CA ALA A 36 -14.70 15.66 14.77
C ALA A 36 -15.83 14.75 15.33
N ILE A 37 -15.49 13.49 15.68
CA ILE A 37 -16.43 12.55 16.32
C ILE A 37 -16.35 12.54 17.85
N GLY A 38 -15.64 13.50 18.46
CA GLY A 38 -15.57 13.69 19.91
C GLY A 38 -14.40 12.98 20.62
N LEU A 39 -13.49 12.32 19.89
CA LEU A 39 -12.31 11.67 20.46
C LEU A 39 -11.15 12.67 20.59
N THR A 40 -11.26 13.59 21.56
CA THR A 40 -10.35 14.74 21.71
C THR A 40 -9.10 14.44 22.51
N GLN A 41 -9.09 13.39 23.36
CA GLN A 41 -7.91 12.99 24.13
C GLN A 41 -6.97 12.15 23.29
N GLN A 42 -6.06 12.82 22.59
CA GLN A 42 -5.12 12.18 21.67
C GLN A 42 -3.68 12.38 22.12
N TYR A 43 -2.85 11.39 21.87
CA TYR A 43 -1.44 11.31 22.22
C TYR A 43 -0.65 10.85 21.01
N LEU A 44 0.51 11.46 20.74
CA LEU A 44 1.35 11.09 19.58
C LEU A 44 2.53 10.22 20.02
N VAL A 45 2.83 9.18 19.26
CA VAL A 45 4.05 8.39 19.40
C VAL A 45 4.77 8.37 18.06
N ILE A 46 5.97 8.93 18.01
CA ILE A 46 6.86 8.80 16.85
C ILE A 46 7.70 7.54 17.04
N ASN A 47 7.44 6.52 16.23
CA ASN A 47 8.04 5.20 16.38
C ASN A 47 9.21 4.98 15.40
N GLY A 48 10.27 4.35 15.88
CA GLY A 48 11.36 3.84 15.06
C GLY A 48 12.31 4.92 14.55
N LEU A 49 12.63 5.92 15.36
CA LEU A 49 13.61 6.96 15.04
C LEU A 49 15.03 6.41 15.06
N LEU A 50 15.79 6.72 14.03
CA LEU A 50 17.19 6.33 13.98
C LEU A 50 18.00 7.13 15.04
N PRO A 51 18.76 6.45 15.93
CA PRO A 51 19.61 7.16 16.90
C PRO A 51 20.72 7.94 16.20
N GLU A 52 20.97 9.18 16.66
CA GLU A 52 21.98 10.08 16.08
C GLU A 52 23.37 9.46 16.05
N GLN A 53 23.72 8.66 17.04
CA GLN A 53 25.03 8.01 17.14
C GLN A 53 25.34 7.06 15.96
N GLU A 54 24.33 6.55 15.28
CA GLU A 54 24.48 5.69 14.09
C GLU A 54 24.97 6.49 12.86
N THR A 55 24.82 7.82 12.89
CA THR A 55 25.15 8.70 11.74
C THR A 55 26.66 9.00 11.61
N ALA A 56 27.44 8.75 12.67
CA ALA A 56 28.81 9.25 12.78
C ALA A 56 29.76 8.75 11.66
N ARG A 57 29.52 7.56 11.09
CA ARG A 57 30.41 6.94 10.09
C ARG A 57 29.65 6.29 8.94
N ASP A 58 28.36 6.49 8.87
CA ASP A 58 27.48 5.83 7.89
C ASP A 58 26.64 6.83 7.10
N LYS A 59 26.86 6.88 5.78
CA LYS A 59 26.14 7.82 4.90
C LYS A 59 24.67 7.51 4.78
N LEU A 60 24.28 6.22 4.79
CA LEU A 60 22.89 5.82 4.75
C LEU A 60 22.19 6.25 6.04
N ALA A 61 22.76 5.92 7.20
CA ALA A 61 22.20 6.33 8.49
C ALA A 61 22.09 7.86 8.60
N GLN A 62 23.09 8.60 8.12
CA GLN A 62 23.03 10.05 8.07
C GLN A 62 21.88 10.58 7.21
N ALA A 63 21.68 10.02 6.01
CA ALA A 63 20.58 10.42 5.12
C ALA A 63 19.22 10.10 5.74
N LEU A 64 19.04 8.91 6.31
CA LEU A 64 17.81 8.51 6.99
C LEU A 64 17.49 9.42 8.18
N TYR A 65 18.48 9.69 9.02
CA TYR A 65 18.33 10.59 10.17
C TYR A 65 17.93 12.00 9.72
N GLN A 66 18.60 12.56 8.70
CA GLN A 66 18.27 13.88 8.16
C GLN A 66 16.83 13.94 7.63
N ARG A 67 16.37 12.90 6.92
CA ARG A 67 14.97 12.80 6.46
C ARG A 67 13.98 12.82 7.62
N GLU A 68 14.26 12.03 8.66
CA GLU A 68 13.44 12.01 9.88
C GLU A 68 13.38 13.37 10.55
N GLN A 69 14.55 14.05 10.70
CA GLN A 69 14.60 15.38 11.30
C GLN A 69 13.84 16.42 10.46
N GLN A 70 13.98 16.39 9.14
CA GLN A 70 13.20 17.25 8.25
C GLN A 70 11.69 17.04 8.38
N ALA A 71 11.23 15.79 8.41
CA ALA A 71 9.83 15.47 8.61
C ALA A 71 9.32 15.99 9.97
N LEU A 72 10.10 15.84 11.03
CA LEU A 72 9.74 16.34 12.36
C LEU A 72 9.77 17.87 12.47
N GLN A 73 10.64 18.58 11.72
CA GLN A 73 10.63 20.04 11.63
C GLN A 73 9.36 20.57 10.97
N HIS A 74 8.81 19.82 10.02
CA HIS A 74 7.58 20.15 9.31
C HIS A 74 6.35 19.41 9.86
N LEU A 75 6.40 19.04 11.15
CA LEU A 75 5.27 18.40 11.82
C LEU A 75 4.01 19.31 11.72
N PRO A 76 2.86 18.78 11.28
CA PRO A 76 1.60 19.53 11.23
C PRO A 76 1.24 20.17 12.57
N ASP A 77 0.66 21.38 12.54
CA ASP A 77 0.42 22.17 13.74
C ASP A 77 -0.52 21.49 14.74
N ASN A 78 -1.53 20.76 14.27
CA ASN A 78 -2.43 19.99 15.13
C ASN A 78 -1.70 18.84 15.87
N LEU A 79 -0.71 18.22 15.26
CA LEU A 79 0.12 17.18 15.91
C LEU A 79 1.19 17.78 16.83
N ARG A 80 1.70 18.97 16.50
CA ARG A 80 2.73 19.66 17.31
C ARG A 80 2.23 20.02 18.70
N ALA A 81 0.94 20.26 18.85
CA ALA A 81 0.32 20.58 20.12
C ALA A 81 0.09 19.38 21.04
N LEU A 82 0.21 18.14 20.50
CA LEU A 82 -0.02 16.93 21.27
C LEU A 82 1.17 16.58 22.18
N PRO A 83 0.89 15.99 23.36
CA PRO A 83 1.94 15.29 24.10
C PRO A 83 2.48 14.16 23.23
N CYS A 84 3.83 14.07 23.17
CA CYS A 84 4.49 13.20 22.21
C CYS A 84 5.67 12.44 22.84
N ASP A 85 5.67 11.11 22.67
CA ASP A 85 6.82 10.26 22.93
C ASP A 85 7.56 9.90 21.64
N ARG A 86 8.87 9.69 21.78
CA ARG A 86 9.77 9.29 20.70
C ARG A 86 10.44 7.97 21.04
N LEU A 87 10.19 6.95 20.20
CA LEU A 87 10.76 5.62 20.38
C LEU A 87 11.89 5.40 19.39
N PRO A 88 13.09 5.01 19.85
CA PRO A 88 14.21 4.73 18.95
C PRO A 88 13.99 3.46 18.15
N LEU A 89 14.56 3.43 16.95
CA LEU A 89 14.64 2.23 16.15
C LEU A 89 15.42 1.15 16.89
N LYS A 90 14.81 -0.03 17.03
CA LYS A 90 15.46 -1.17 17.70
C LYS A 90 16.07 -2.12 16.66
N PRO A 91 17.15 -2.82 17.00
CA PRO A 91 17.84 -3.75 16.10
C PRO A 91 17.08 -5.06 15.89
N PHE A 92 15.91 -5.25 16.49
CA PHE A 92 15.14 -6.50 16.47
C PHE A 92 13.67 -6.26 16.13
N ASN A 93 12.99 -7.30 15.66
CA ASN A 93 11.55 -7.29 15.42
C ASN A 93 10.80 -7.40 16.75
N MET A 94 9.66 -6.68 16.87
CA MET A 94 8.83 -6.65 18.08
C MET A 94 7.97 -7.92 18.21
N VAL A 95 8.62 -9.08 18.24
CA VAL A 95 7.94 -10.39 18.36
C VAL A 95 8.35 -11.06 19.66
N GLY A 96 7.35 -11.41 20.47
CA GLY A 96 7.53 -12.04 21.76
C GLY A 96 7.74 -11.06 22.92
N LEU A 97 7.50 -11.55 24.14
CA LEU A 97 7.52 -10.73 25.37
C LEU A 97 8.88 -10.08 25.66
N ALA A 98 9.98 -10.75 25.31
CA ALA A 98 11.33 -10.22 25.52
C ALA A 98 11.56 -8.98 24.65
N ALA A 99 11.18 -9.03 23.37
CA ALA A 99 11.29 -7.90 22.45
C ALA A 99 10.38 -6.72 22.87
N LEU A 100 9.14 -7.02 23.29
CA LEU A 100 8.21 -6.01 23.78
C LEU A 100 8.72 -5.30 25.05
N ARG A 101 9.34 -6.03 25.99
CA ARG A 101 9.99 -5.43 27.14
C ARG A 101 11.16 -4.55 26.73
N GLY A 102 11.98 -5.01 25.77
CA GLY A 102 13.10 -4.24 25.23
C GLY A 102 12.72 -2.98 24.46
N LEU A 103 11.43 -2.83 24.08
CA LEU A 103 10.97 -1.59 23.45
C LEU A 103 11.08 -0.39 24.37
N LEU A 104 10.72 -0.58 25.65
CA LEU A 104 10.71 0.48 26.67
C LEU A 104 12.00 0.55 27.49
N ASP A 105 12.94 -0.34 27.22
CA ASP A 105 14.24 -0.37 27.90
C ASP A 105 15.28 0.35 27.05
N ASP A 106 15.95 1.36 27.63
CA ASP A 106 17.07 2.07 26.99
C ASP A 106 18.35 1.24 27.01
N SER A 107 18.43 0.19 27.84
CA SER A 107 19.54 -0.74 27.85
C SER A 107 19.47 -1.69 26.65
N SER A 108 20.32 -1.49 25.66
CA SER A 108 20.54 -2.43 24.54
C SER A 108 21.27 -3.73 24.97
N THR A 109 21.31 -4.01 26.27
CA THR A 109 22.00 -5.13 26.90
C THR A 109 21.23 -6.43 26.65
N GLY A 110 21.67 -7.22 25.69
CA GLY A 110 21.11 -8.55 25.40
C GLY A 110 21.12 -8.94 23.93
N PHE A 111 21.52 -8.04 23.05
CA PHE A 111 21.66 -8.33 21.63
C PHE A 111 23.15 -8.27 21.25
N PRO A 112 23.65 -9.24 20.45
CA PRO A 112 25.05 -9.27 20.06
C PRO A 112 25.46 -7.94 19.40
N ALA A 113 26.52 -7.31 19.90
CA ALA A 113 27.03 -6.03 19.40
C ALA A 113 27.78 -6.17 18.06
N GLU A 114 28.26 -7.37 17.75
CA GLU A 114 29.05 -7.63 16.56
C GLU A 114 28.22 -8.47 15.55
N VAL A 115 27.95 -7.86 14.42
CA VAL A 115 27.43 -8.55 13.23
C VAL A 115 28.61 -8.76 12.30
N GLY A 116 28.89 -10.01 11.93
CA GLY A 116 29.89 -10.37 10.93
C GLY A 116 29.58 -9.71 9.56
N ASP A 117 30.39 -9.99 8.55
CA ASP A 117 30.11 -9.49 7.21
C ASP A 117 28.78 -10.05 6.70
N ILE A 118 27.88 -9.13 6.34
CA ILE A 118 26.57 -9.49 5.77
C ILE A 118 26.79 -9.87 4.32
N SER A 119 26.56 -11.12 3.99
CA SER A 119 26.58 -11.56 2.58
C SER A 119 25.32 -11.05 1.88
N PRO A 120 25.43 -10.38 0.74
CA PRO A 120 24.28 -9.98 -0.04
C PRO A 120 23.43 -11.20 -0.47
N VAL A 121 22.18 -10.98 -0.75
CA VAL A 121 21.25 -12.00 -1.26
C VAL A 121 21.10 -11.77 -2.76
N ASP A 122 21.32 -12.84 -3.54
CA ASP A 122 21.14 -12.79 -4.99
C ASP A 122 19.66 -13.02 -5.35
N LEU A 123 18.92 -11.91 -5.48
CA LEU A 123 17.53 -11.90 -5.87
C LEU A 123 17.30 -10.91 -7.03
N PRO A 124 16.33 -11.22 -7.91
CA PRO A 124 15.95 -10.32 -8.99
C PRO A 124 15.59 -8.92 -8.52
N SER A 125 15.95 -7.90 -9.30
CA SER A 125 15.48 -6.53 -9.12
C SER A 125 14.01 -6.39 -9.53
N LEU A 126 13.38 -5.26 -9.18
CA LEU A 126 12.04 -4.93 -9.64
C LEU A 126 11.96 -4.87 -11.17
N SER A 127 12.98 -4.32 -11.85
CA SER A 127 13.06 -4.29 -13.31
C SER A 127 13.07 -5.68 -13.91
N SER A 128 13.80 -6.63 -13.32
CA SER A 128 13.82 -8.03 -13.75
C SER A 128 12.45 -8.71 -13.58
N LEU A 129 11.71 -8.35 -12.53
CA LEU A 129 10.34 -8.82 -12.33
C LEU A 129 9.40 -8.27 -13.42
N ILE A 130 9.55 -6.99 -13.78
CA ILE A 130 8.80 -6.33 -14.86
C ILE A 130 9.09 -6.99 -16.21
N ASP A 131 10.33 -7.41 -16.50
CA ASP A 131 10.70 -8.13 -17.72
C ASP A 131 9.82 -9.36 -17.95
N GLY A 132 9.38 -10.02 -16.88
CA GLY A 132 8.56 -11.21 -16.94
C GLY A 132 7.14 -11.00 -17.52
N PHE A 133 6.63 -9.77 -17.58
CA PHE A 133 5.31 -9.47 -18.14
C PHE A 133 5.30 -8.33 -19.17
N ALA A 134 6.35 -7.51 -19.23
CA ALA A 134 6.38 -6.34 -20.12
C ALA A 134 6.22 -6.71 -21.60
N SER A 135 6.72 -7.87 -22.02
CA SER A 135 6.62 -8.34 -23.41
C SER A 135 5.19 -8.58 -23.90
N GLN A 136 4.20 -8.67 -22.99
CA GLN A 136 2.79 -8.81 -23.34
C GLN A 136 2.20 -7.52 -23.94
N GLY A 137 2.82 -6.37 -23.66
CA GLY A 137 2.42 -5.06 -24.21
C GLY A 137 1.21 -4.41 -23.55
N HIS A 138 0.43 -5.16 -22.80
CA HIS A 138 -0.74 -4.71 -22.06
C HIS A 138 -1.03 -5.66 -20.90
N GLY A 139 -1.89 -5.25 -19.97
CA GLY A 139 -2.32 -6.10 -18.84
C GLY A 139 -2.60 -5.29 -17.58
N LEU A 140 -3.19 -5.94 -16.59
CA LEU A 140 -3.43 -5.39 -15.26
C LEU A 140 -2.31 -5.82 -14.30
N ILE A 141 -1.71 -4.85 -13.64
CA ILE A 141 -0.72 -5.08 -12.57
C ILE A 141 -1.30 -4.50 -11.29
N MET A 142 -1.55 -5.34 -10.29
CA MET A 142 -2.12 -4.92 -9.01
C MET A 142 -1.08 -5.05 -7.90
N LEU A 143 -0.83 -3.95 -7.19
CA LEU A 143 0.01 -3.95 -6.00
C LEU A 143 -0.87 -4.15 -4.77
N MET A 144 -0.68 -5.26 -4.07
CA MET A 144 -1.43 -5.61 -2.87
C MET A 144 -0.48 -5.80 -1.67
N GLY A 145 -0.98 -5.64 -0.47
CA GLY A 145 -0.21 -5.79 0.77
C GLY A 145 -0.69 -4.86 1.87
N LYS A 146 -0.09 -5.00 3.05
CA LYS A 146 -0.37 -4.18 4.23
C LYS A 146 -0.14 -2.69 4.00
N GLY A 147 -0.73 -1.85 4.86
CA GLY A 147 -0.39 -0.42 4.93
C GLY A 147 1.09 -0.20 5.27
N GLY A 148 1.70 0.79 4.62
CA GLY A 148 3.09 1.19 4.91
C GLY A 148 4.20 0.33 4.28
N VAL A 149 3.89 -0.70 3.47
CA VAL A 149 4.92 -1.51 2.80
C VAL A 149 5.46 -0.87 1.51
N GLY A 150 4.95 0.30 1.10
CA GLY A 150 5.41 1.04 -0.07
C GLY A 150 4.70 0.69 -1.38
N LYS A 151 3.46 0.20 -1.35
CA LYS A 151 2.67 -0.14 -2.55
C LYS A 151 2.61 1.00 -3.57
N THR A 152 2.25 2.19 -3.12
CA THR A 152 2.11 3.39 -3.97
C THR A 152 3.42 3.73 -4.70
N THR A 153 4.54 3.68 -3.99
CA THR A 153 5.87 3.93 -4.56
C THR A 153 6.26 2.84 -5.58
N LEU A 154 6.00 1.58 -5.26
CA LEU A 154 6.27 0.46 -6.16
C LEU A 154 5.37 0.52 -7.41
N ALA A 155 4.09 0.86 -7.26
CA ALA A 155 3.17 1.05 -8.38
C ALA A 155 3.65 2.17 -9.30
N ALA A 156 4.03 3.31 -8.73
CA ALA A 156 4.60 4.43 -9.50
C ALA A 156 5.91 4.03 -10.22
N ALA A 157 6.82 3.32 -9.55
CA ALA A 157 8.07 2.84 -10.15
C ALA A 157 7.82 1.87 -11.32
N ILE A 158 6.88 0.93 -11.18
CA ILE A 158 6.49 0.01 -12.25
C ILE A 158 5.87 0.78 -13.43
N ALA A 159 4.96 1.73 -13.16
CA ALA A 159 4.32 2.52 -14.19
C ALA A 159 5.32 3.37 -14.98
N VAL A 160 6.23 4.03 -14.28
CA VAL A 160 7.29 4.85 -14.90
C VAL A 160 8.26 3.98 -15.70
N GLU A 161 8.66 2.82 -15.20
CA GLU A 161 9.56 1.90 -15.93
C GLU A 161 8.89 1.34 -17.20
N LEU A 162 7.61 0.97 -17.16
CA LEU A 162 6.87 0.56 -18.35
C LEU A 162 6.72 1.67 -19.37
N ALA A 163 6.41 2.90 -18.93
CA ALA A 163 6.33 4.08 -19.80
C ALA A 163 7.68 4.41 -20.45
N ARG A 164 8.79 4.32 -19.68
CA ARG A 164 10.15 4.48 -20.21
C ARG A 164 10.48 3.46 -21.32
N ARG A 165 9.92 2.26 -21.21
CA ARG A 165 10.05 1.21 -22.24
C ARG A 165 9.17 1.46 -23.49
N GLY A 166 8.37 2.52 -23.50
CA GLY A 166 7.50 2.93 -24.62
C GLY A 166 6.11 2.28 -24.60
N TYR A 167 5.69 1.68 -23.51
CA TYR A 167 4.33 1.14 -23.37
C TYR A 167 3.35 2.23 -22.92
N PRO A 168 2.10 2.22 -23.43
CA PRO A 168 1.05 3.05 -22.86
C PRO A 168 0.67 2.51 -21.49
N VAL A 169 0.62 3.40 -20.49
CA VAL A 169 0.39 3.03 -19.07
C VAL A 169 -0.65 3.94 -18.43
N HIS A 170 -1.58 3.34 -17.72
CA HIS A 170 -2.50 4.03 -16.82
C HIS A 170 -2.20 3.62 -15.37
N LEU A 171 -1.74 4.57 -14.56
CA LEU A 171 -1.53 4.39 -13.13
C LEU A 171 -2.77 4.85 -12.37
N SER A 172 -3.40 3.97 -11.62
CA SER A 172 -4.59 4.31 -10.83
C SER A 172 -4.42 3.89 -9.37
N THR A 173 -5.12 4.56 -8.46
CA THR A 173 -5.19 4.16 -7.06
C THR A 173 -6.63 4.05 -6.58
N SER A 174 -6.89 3.02 -5.78
CA SER A 174 -8.11 2.88 -5.00
C SER A 174 -7.89 3.25 -3.53
N ASP A 175 -6.67 3.64 -3.14
CA ASP A 175 -6.36 4.08 -1.78
C ASP A 175 -6.69 5.58 -1.63
N PRO A 176 -7.65 5.96 -0.80
CA PRO A 176 -7.99 7.36 -0.55
C PRO A 176 -6.85 8.16 0.07
N ALA A 177 -5.89 7.51 0.72
CA ALA A 177 -4.73 8.15 1.32
C ALA A 177 -3.54 8.30 0.35
N ALA A 178 -3.59 7.65 -0.82
CA ALA A 178 -2.49 7.70 -1.77
C ALA A 178 -2.36 9.08 -2.46
N HIS A 179 -1.12 9.57 -2.53
CA HIS A 179 -0.75 10.82 -3.19
C HIS A 179 0.14 10.52 -4.40
N LEU A 180 -0.44 9.92 -5.46
CA LEU A 180 0.29 9.55 -6.67
C LEU A 180 0.96 10.74 -7.35
N THR A 181 0.29 11.90 -7.39
CA THR A 181 0.85 13.14 -7.96
C THR A 181 2.07 13.63 -7.19
N ASP A 182 2.05 13.55 -5.86
CA ASP A 182 3.19 13.91 -5.02
C ASP A 182 4.36 12.93 -5.23
N THR A 183 4.05 11.63 -5.42
CA THR A 183 5.07 10.59 -5.68
C THR A 183 5.76 10.78 -7.03
N LEU A 184 5.03 11.26 -8.05
CA LEU A 184 5.57 11.52 -9.39
C LEU A 184 6.26 12.88 -9.52
N ASP A 185 6.06 13.81 -8.57
CA ASP A 185 6.66 15.16 -8.54
C ASP A 185 6.46 15.95 -9.84
N GLY A 186 5.20 16.10 -10.24
CA GLY A 186 4.84 16.94 -11.38
C GLY A 186 4.42 16.20 -12.65
N SER A 187 4.34 16.93 -13.76
CA SER A 187 3.96 16.39 -15.06
C SER A 187 5.10 15.65 -15.73
N PHE A 188 4.92 14.39 -15.95
CA PHE A 188 5.77 13.54 -16.77
C PHE A 188 5.00 13.15 -18.03
N ASP A 189 5.64 13.28 -19.22
CA ASP A 189 5.13 12.69 -20.46
C ASP A 189 5.24 11.16 -20.38
N GLY A 190 4.35 10.53 -19.62
CA GLY A 190 4.41 9.12 -19.28
C GLY A 190 3.03 8.54 -18.97
N PRO A 191 2.87 7.87 -17.83
CA PRO A 191 1.59 7.23 -17.49
C PRO A 191 0.49 8.27 -17.30
N SER A 192 -0.71 7.97 -17.82
CA SER A 192 -1.92 8.66 -17.37
C SER A 192 -2.19 8.28 -15.91
N VAL A 193 -2.61 9.25 -15.10
CA VAL A 193 -2.84 9.04 -13.67
C VAL A 193 -4.29 9.31 -13.34
N SER A 194 -4.92 8.40 -12.58
CA SER A 194 -6.26 8.59 -12.05
C SER A 194 -6.34 8.12 -10.59
N ARG A 195 -7.47 8.47 -9.97
CA ARG A 195 -7.84 8.00 -8.63
C ARG A 195 -9.30 7.60 -8.65
N ILE A 196 -9.63 6.48 -8.03
CA ILE A 196 -11.01 6.14 -7.72
C ILE A 196 -11.40 6.94 -6.48
N ASP A 197 -12.18 8.00 -6.68
CA ASP A 197 -12.74 8.79 -5.60
C ASP A 197 -14.15 8.29 -5.28
N PRO A 198 -14.38 7.68 -4.09
CA PRO A 198 -15.67 7.09 -3.75
C PRO A 198 -16.82 8.10 -3.81
N GLN A 199 -16.59 9.34 -3.37
CA GLN A 199 -17.64 10.36 -3.37
C GLN A 199 -18.01 10.81 -4.78
N ALA A 200 -17.00 11.09 -5.61
CA ALA A 200 -17.20 11.48 -7.00
C ALA A 200 -17.84 10.36 -7.84
N GLU A 201 -17.45 9.11 -7.63
CA GLU A 201 -18.03 7.96 -8.33
C GLU A 201 -19.46 7.70 -7.86
N THR A 202 -19.76 7.85 -6.57
CA THR A 202 -21.13 7.72 -6.04
C THR A 202 -22.04 8.76 -6.62
N GLU A 203 -21.61 10.01 -6.71
CA GLU A 203 -22.41 11.09 -7.29
C GLU A 203 -22.64 10.85 -8.79
N ARG A 204 -21.60 10.41 -9.53
CA ARG A 204 -21.73 10.03 -10.95
C ARG A 204 -22.75 8.90 -11.14
N TYR A 205 -22.69 7.87 -10.30
CA TYR A 205 -23.59 6.75 -10.33
C TYR A 205 -25.03 7.18 -10.04
N ARG A 206 -25.26 8.01 -9.02
CA ARG A 206 -26.58 8.58 -8.69
C ARG A 206 -27.17 9.33 -9.88
N GLN A 207 -26.38 10.23 -10.47
CA GLN A 207 -26.80 10.99 -11.64
C GLN A 207 -27.16 10.10 -12.84
N GLN A 208 -26.36 9.07 -13.08
CA GLN A 208 -26.63 8.10 -14.14
C GLN A 208 -27.94 7.35 -13.91
N VAL A 209 -28.13 6.76 -12.72
CA VAL A 209 -29.36 6.02 -12.38
C VAL A 209 -30.58 6.92 -12.45
N MET A 210 -30.50 8.15 -11.91
CA MET A 210 -31.58 9.13 -12.02
C MET A 210 -31.89 9.53 -13.46
N ALA A 211 -30.87 9.65 -14.30
CA ALA A 211 -31.05 9.96 -15.73
C ALA A 211 -31.65 8.80 -16.52
N GLU A 212 -31.38 7.55 -16.17
CA GLU A 212 -31.87 6.37 -16.88
C GLU A 212 -33.23 5.88 -16.36
N GLN A 213 -33.35 5.67 -15.05
CA GLN A 213 -34.53 5.09 -14.41
C GLN A 213 -35.53 6.16 -13.93
N GLY A 214 -35.03 7.30 -13.48
CA GLY A 214 -35.87 8.40 -13.01
C GLY A 214 -36.70 9.08 -14.08
N LYS A 215 -36.39 8.90 -15.39
CA LYS A 215 -37.14 9.53 -16.50
C LYS A 215 -38.60 9.11 -16.57
N ASN A 216 -38.88 7.87 -16.18
CA ASN A 216 -40.20 7.25 -16.33
C ASN A 216 -41.00 7.23 -15.02
N LEU A 217 -40.44 7.82 -13.93
CA LEU A 217 -41.05 7.86 -12.61
C LEU A 217 -41.79 9.20 -12.39
N ASP A 218 -42.87 9.16 -11.64
CA ASP A 218 -43.52 10.33 -11.10
C ASP A 218 -42.68 10.94 -9.96
N GLU A 219 -43.12 12.06 -9.40
CA GLU A 219 -42.38 12.78 -8.34
C GLU A 219 -42.16 11.93 -7.09
N GLN A 220 -43.15 11.11 -6.73
CA GLN A 220 -43.05 10.22 -5.56
C GLN A 220 -42.11 9.04 -5.84
N GLY A 221 -42.13 8.46 -7.02
CA GLY A 221 -41.20 7.40 -7.43
C GLY A 221 -39.74 7.91 -7.50
N ARG A 222 -39.54 9.16 -7.95
CA ARG A 222 -38.18 9.78 -7.94
C ARG A 222 -37.67 9.99 -6.52
N ALA A 223 -38.51 10.44 -5.58
CA ALA A 223 -38.12 10.64 -4.20
C ALA A 223 -37.70 9.31 -3.54
N VAL A 224 -38.42 8.22 -3.79
CA VAL A 224 -38.05 6.88 -3.31
C VAL A 224 -36.72 6.43 -3.91
N LEU A 225 -36.52 6.61 -5.22
CA LEU A 225 -35.26 6.26 -5.88
C LEU A 225 -34.07 7.06 -5.32
N GLU A 226 -34.25 8.36 -5.06
CA GLU A 226 -33.22 9.19 -4.45
C GLU A 226 -32.88 8.73 -3.02
N GLU A 227 -33.86 8.28 -2.24
CA GLU A 227 -33.63 7.75 -0.89
C GLU A 227 -32.85 6.42 -0.95
N ASP A 228 -33.22 5.51 -1.84
CA ASP A 228 -32.52 4.25 -2.05
C ASP A 228 -31.05 4.49 -2.47
N LEU A 229 -30.79 5.47 -3.31
CA LEU A 229 -29.46 5.87 -3.76
C LEU A 229 -28.60 6.54 -2.66
N ARG A 230 -29.15 6.85 -1.49
CA ARG A 230 -28.39 7.31 -0.30
C ARG A 230 -27.83 6.16 0.53
N SER A 231 -28.20 4.93 0.19
CA SER A 231 -27.70 3.74 0.88
C SER A 231 -26.16 3.61 0.77
N PRO A 232 -25.47 3.14 1.83
CA PRO A 232 -24.04 2.79 1.75
C PRO A 232 -23.70 1.81 0.62
N CYS A 233 -24.61 0.90 0.29
CA CYS A 233 -24.44 -0.04 -0.84
C CYS A 233 -24.26 0.69 -2.19
N THR A 234 -24.80 1.89 -2.34
CA THR A 234 -24.65 2.71 -3.56
C THR A 234 -23.19 3.11 -3.77
N GLU A 235 -22.49 3.46 -2.71
CA GLU A 235 -21.05 3.79 -2.77
C GLU A 235 -20.23 2.56 -3.20
N GLU A 236 -20.51 1.39 -2.63
CA GLU A 236 -19.83 0.15 -3.00
C GLU A 236 -20.04 -0.20 -4.48
N ILE A 237 -21.27 -0.06 -4.99
CA ILE A 237 -21.60 -0.29 -6.41
C ILE A 237 -20.86 0.72 -7.30
N ALA A 238 -20.83 2.00 -6.93
CA ALA A 238 -20.20 3.05 -7.71
C ALA A 238 -18.68 2.84 -7.83
N VAL A 239 -18.02 2.56 -6.70
CA VAL A 239 -16.60 2.24 -6.64
C VAL A 239 -16.27 0.97 -7.44
N PHE A 240 -17.12 -0.05 -7.33
CA PHE A 240 -17.01 -1.28 -8.12
C PHE A 240 -17.11 -1.02 -9.63
N GLN A 241 -18.03 -0.17 -10.07
CA GLN A 241 -18.15 0.18 -11.49
C GLN A 241 -16.94 0.95 -11.99
N ALA A 242 -16.41 1.89 -11.18
CA ALA A 242 -15.18 2.62 -11.50
C ALA A 242 -14.00 1.65 -11.66
N PHE A 243 -13.80 0.77 -10.69
CA PHE A 243 -12.79 -0.28 -10.72
C PHE A 243 -12.92 -1.17 -11.98
N SER A 244 -14.13 -1.58 -12.31
CA SER A 244 -14.42 -2.41 -13.48
C SER A 244 -14.07 -1.71 -14.80
N ARG A 245 -14.34 -0.39 -14.91
CA ARG A 245 -13.96 0.40 -16.10
C ARG A 245 -12.44 0.43 -16.28
N ILE A 246 -11.69 0.67 -15.19
CA ILE A 246 -10.22 0.72 -15.21
C ILE A 246 -9.65 -0.66 -15.60
N ILE A 247 -10.16 -1.76 -15.05
CA ILE A 247 -9.75 -3.12 -15.42
C ILE A 247 -9.96 -3.38 -16.91
N GLN A 248 -11.03 -2.85 -17.52
CA GLN A 248 -11.29 -3.05 -18.94
C GLN A 248 -10.22 -2.43 -19.84
N GLU A 249 -9.58 -1.34 -19.40
CA GLU A 249 -8.49 -0.69 -20.14
C GLU A 249 -7.26 -1.60 -20.26
N ALA A 250 -7.05 -2.52 -19.32
CA ALA A 250 -5.94 -3.47 -19.33
C ALA A 250 -5.89 -4.38 -20.57
N GLY A 251 -6.96 -4.45 -21.34
CA GLY A 251 -6.96 -5.13 -22.64
C GLY A 251 -6.27 -4.35 -23.78
N LYS A 252 -5.89 -3.10 -23.55
CA LYS A 252 -5.31 -2.21 -24.59
C LYS A 252 -4.00 -1.56 -24.19
N GLN A 253 -3.74 -1.44 -22.89
CA GLN A 253 -2.57 -0.80 -22.31
C GLN A 253 -2.21 -1.48 -20.99
N PHE A 254 -1.09 -1.11 -20.40
CA PHE A 254 -0.83 -1.49 -19.01
C PHE A 254 -1.67 -0.62 -18.07
N VAL A 255 -2.35 -1.28 -17.13
CA VAL A 255 -3.00 -0.64 -16.00
C VAL A 255 -2.24 -1.04 -14.74
N VAL A 256 -1.63 -0.09 -14.06
CA VAL A 256 -0.99 -0.33 -12.76
C VAL A 256 -1.91 0.20 -11.67
N MET A 257 -2.40 -0.71 -10.84
CA MET A 257 -3.34 -0.40 -9.78
C MET A 257 -2.65 -0.44 -8.40
N ASP A 258 -2.54 0.72 -7.78
CA ASP A 258 -2.21 0.84 -6.36
C ASP A 258 -3.48 0.60 -5.54
N THR A 259 -3.47 -0.41 -4.68
CA THR A 259 -4.68 -0.77 -3.94
C THR A 259 -4.63 -0.25 -2.51
N ALA A 260 -5.81 0.06 -1.96
CA ALA A 260 -5.98 0.32 -0.55
C ALA A 260 -5.47 -0.86 0.31
N PRO A 261 -5.12 -0.64 1.59
CA PRO A 261 -4.76 -1.74 2.50
C PRO A 261 -5.81 -2.83 2.53
N THR A 262 -5.36 -4.06 2.66
CA THR A 262 -6.02 -5.35 2.40
C THR A 262 -7.55 -5.46 2.59
N GLY A 263 -8.12 -4.83 3.62
CA GLY A 263 -9.56 -4.97 3.92
C GLY A 263 -10.49 -4.41 2.84
N HIS A 264 -10.26 -3.19 2.37
CA HIS A 264 -11.09 -2.55 1.33
C HIS A 264 -10.94 -3.23 -0.04
N THR A 265 -9.74 -3.71 -0.37
CA THR A 265 -9.51 -4.41 -1.63
C THR A 265 -10.20 -5.76 -1.65
N LEU A 266 -10.23 -6.49 -0.53
CA LEU A 266 -10.96 -7.75 -0.41
C LEU A 266 -12.49 -7.54 -0.54
N LEU A 267 -13.03 -6.46 0.01
CA LEU A 267 -14.44 -6.10 -0.18
C LEU A 267 -14.77 -5.82 -1.66
N LEU A 268 -13.89 -5.14 -2.39
CA LEU A 268 -14.05 -4.95 -3.84
C LEU A 268 -13.99 -6.28 -4.60
N LEU A 269 -13.13 -7.20 -4.19
CA LEU A 269 -13.05 -8.54 -4.78
C LEU A 269 -14.30 -9.37 -4.47
N ASP A 270 -14.84 -9.29 -3.25
CA ASP A 270 -16.09 -9.96 -2.87
C ASP A 270 -17.29 -9.42 -3.64
N ALA A 271 -17.40 -8.08 -3.79
CA ALA A 271 -18.41 -7.44 -4.62
C ALA A 271 -18.29 -7.88 -6.09
N THR A 272 -17.04 -7.97 -6.60
CA THR A 272 -16.74 -8.50 -7.94
C THR A 272 -17.20 -9.96 -8.08
N GLY A 273 -16.94 -10.79 -7.08
CA GLY A 273 -17.38 -12.19 -7.06
C GLY A 273 -18.90 -12.35 -6.98
N ALA A 274 -19.58 -11.54 -6.19
CA ALA A 274 -21.05 -11.53 -6.12
C ALA A 274 -21.69 -11.14 -7.47
N TYR A 275 -21.17 -10.06 -8.08
CA TYR A 275 -21.59 -9.62 -9.41
C TYR A 275 -21.32 -10.70 -10.47
N HIS A 276 -20.17 -11.35 -10.43
CA HIS A 276 -19.84 -12.46 -11.35
C HIS A 276 -20.85 -13.59 -11.23
N ARG A 277 -21.21 -14.02 -10.02
CA ARG A 277 -22.18 -15.09 -9.79
C ARG A 277 -23.56 -14.73 -10.36
N GLU A 278 -24.00 -13.50 -10.18
CA GLU A 278 -25.28 -13.03 -10.70
C GLU A 278 -25.30 -12.98 -12.23
N ILE A 279 -24.24 -12.44 -12.85
CA ILE A 279 -24.10 -12.43 -14.32
C ILE A 279 -24.00 -13.85 -14.88
N ALA A 280 -23.26 -14.75 -14.24
CA ALA A 280 -23.15 -16.15 -14.67
C ALA A 280 -24.52 -16.85 -14.62
N ARG A 281 -25.35 -16.56 -13.61
CA ARG A 281 -26.72 -17.06 -13.49
C ARG A 281 -27.59 -16.56 -14.65
N LEU A 282 -27.56 -15.27 -14.94
CA LEU A 282 -28.32 -14.65 -16.03
C LEU A 282 -27.84 -15.09 -17.42
N ALA A 283 -26.50 -15.23 -17.60
CA ALA A 283 -25.94 -15.69 -18.88
C ALA A 283 -26.28 -17.14 -19.18
N GLY A 284 -26.43 -18.00 -18.16
CA GLY A 284 -26.93 -19.37 -18.31
C GLY A 284 -28.34 -19.43 -18.95
N GLU A 285 -29.12 -18.37 -18.75
CA GLU A 285 -30.48 -18.24 -19.35
C GLU A 285 -30.45 -17.68 -20.79
N HIS A 286 -29.38 -16.97 -21.21
CA HIS A 286 -29.32 -16.26 -22.50
C HIS A 286 -28.13 -16.62 -23.41
N GLY A 287 -27.24 -17.52 -23.00
CA GLY A 287 -26.28 -18.21 -23.89
C GLY A 287 -25.10 -17.36 -24.41
N GLN A 288 -24.86 -16.13 -23.94
CA GLN A 288 -23.70 -15.33 -24.35
C GLN A 288 -22.67 -15.26 -23.25
N PRO A 289 -21.36 -15.54 -23.49
CA PRO A 289 -20.33 -15.39 -22.52
C PRO A 289 -20.07 -13.91 -22.24
N VAL A 290 -20.40 -13.45 -21.04
CA VAL A 290 -20.08 -12.10 -20.57
C VAL A 290 -18.77 -12.14 -19.79
N LEU A 291 -17.74 -11.46 -20.28
CA LEU A 291 -16.45 -11.34 -19.57
C LEU A 291 -16.61 -10.39 -18.37
N THR A 292 -16.62 -10.97 -17.17
CA THR A 292 -16.77 -10.19 -15.94
C THR A 292 -15.40 -9.68 -15.43
N PRO A 293 -15.36 -8.61 -14.61
CA PRO A 293 -14.12 -8.16 -13.97
C PRO A 293 -13.42 -9.27 -13.19
N MET A 294 -14.18 -10.13 -12.50
CA MET A 294 -13.61 -11.26 -11.74
C MET A 294 -12.89 -12.27 -12.64
N MET A 295 -13.42 -12.58 -13.81
CA MET A 295 -12.73 -13.46 -14.77
C MET A 295 -11.40 -12.86 -15.24
N ARG A 296 -11.32 -11.53 -15.40
CA ARG A 296 -10.04 -10.87 -15.72
C ARG A 296 -9.05 -10.91 -14.57
N LEU A 297 -9.52 -10.76 -13.33
CA LEU A 297 -8.66 -10.85 -12.14
C LEU A 297 -8.10 -12.27 -11.95
N GLN A 298 -8.89 -13.30 -12.29
CA GLN A 298 -8.48 -14.70 -12.21
C GLN A 298 -7.60 -15.15 -13.40
N ASP A 299 -7.61 -14.39 -14.50
CA ASP A 299 -6.79 -14.68 -15.68
C ASP A 299 -5.33 -14.26 -15.43
N SER A 300 -4.47 -15.23 -15.15
CA SER A 300 -3.03 -14.99 -14.90
C SER A 300 -2.27 -14.45 -16.11
N ASP A 301 -2.82 -14.55 -17.31
CA ASP A 301 -2.20 -13.98 -18.51
C ASP A 301 -2.48 -12.48 -18.63
N GLN A 302 -3.65 -12.03 -18.18
CA GLN A 302 -4.03 -10.62 -18.23
C GLN A 302 -3.73 -9.86 -16.93
N THR A 303 -3.76 -10.54 -15.78
CA THR A 303 -3.60 -9.91 -14.46
C THR A 303 -2.38 -10.45 -13.72
N LYS A 304 -1.52 -9.54 -13.27
CA LYS A 304 -0.35 -9.83 -12.44
C LYS A 304 -0.57 -9.20 -11.07
N VAL A 305 -0.95 -10.01 -10.09
CA VAL A 305 -1.03 -9.57 -8.70
C VAL A 305 0.35 -9.68 -8.08
N LEU A 306 0.90 -8.54 -7.62
CA LEU A 306 2.16 -8.44 -6.91
C LEU A 306 1.88 -8.16 -5.43
N ILE A 307 2.36 -9.03 -4.56
CA ILE A 307 2.26 -8.85 -3.11
C ILE A 307 3.50 -8.11 -2.63
N ALA A 308 3.32 -6.90 -2.12
CA ALA A 308 4.38 -6.10 -1.51
C ALA A 308 4.48 -6.39 -0.01
N THR A 309 5.69 -6.58 0.48
CA THR A 309 5.98 -6.80 1.90
C THR A 309 7.31 -6.14 2.31
N LEU A 310 7.53 -6.01 3.61
CA LEU A 310 8.86 -5.76 4.18
C LEU A 310 9.44 -7.09 4.67
N ALA A 311 10.76 -7.19 4.75
CA ALA A 311 11.45 -8.37 5.32
C ALA A 311 11.36 -8.41 6.85
N GLU A 312 10.15 -8.29 7.38
CA GLU A 312 9.83 -8.33 8.81
C GLU A 312 8.74 -9.37 9.09
N THR A 313 8.74 -9.97 10.27
CA THR A 313 7.86 -11.09 10.60
C THR A 313 6.38 -10.77 10.39
N THR A 314 5.88 -9.66 10.94
CA THR A 314 4.46 -9.31 10.83
C THR A 314 4.03 -8.99 9.40
N PRO A 315 4.73 -8.13 8.61
CA PRO A 315 4.39 -7.89 7.21
C PRO A 315 4.39 -9.17 6.36
N VAL A 316 5.35 -10.08 6.57
CA VAL A 316 5.41 -11.35 5.83
C VAL A 316 4.23 -12.25 6.17
N LEU A 317 3.87 -12.41 7.45
CA LEU A 317 2.71 -13.21 7.86
C LEU A 317 1.39 -12.63 7.31
N GLU A 318 1.21 -11.32 7.35
CA GLU A 318 0.01 -10.68 6.79
C GLU A 318 -0.06 -10.80 5.26
N ALA A 319 1.08 -10.71 4.59
CA ALA A 319 1.16 -10.93 3.16
C ALA A 319 0.85 -12.39 2.78
N ALA A 320 1.26 -13.35 3.61
CA ALA A 320 0.92 -14.77 3.44
C ALA A 320 -0.59 -15.02 3.63
N HIS A 321 -1.22 -14.42 4.63
CA HIS A 321 -2.67 -14.49 4.81
C HIS A 321 -3.41 -13.87 3.62
N LEU A 322 -2.95 -12.70 3.13
CA LEU A 322 -3.51 -12.10 1.92
C LEU A 322 -3.41 -13.02 0.70
N GLN A 323 -2.28 -13.71 0.53
CA GLN A 323 -2.11 -14.69 -0.54
C GLN A 323 -3.14 -15.82 -0.44
N ASP A 324 -3.40 -16.32 0.78
CA ASP A 324 -4.39 -17.37 1.00
C ASP A 324 -5.82 -16.88 0.70
N ASP A 325 -6.13 -15.63 1.02
CA ASP A 325 -7.42 -15.00 0.69
C ASP A 325 -7.59 -14.86 -0.84
N LEU A 326 -6.57 -14.40 -1.54
CA LEU A 326 -6.57 -14.31 -3.00
C LEU A 326 -6.76 -15.67 -3.66
N ARG A 327 -6.06 -16.70 -3.18
CA ARG A 327 -6.20 -18.08 -3.68
C ARG A 327 -7.60 -18.63 -3.46
N ARG A 328 -8.24 -18.32 -2.32
CA ARG A 328 -9.64 -18.68 -2.07
C ARG A 328 -10.61 -18.00 -3.05
N ALA A 329 -10.26 -16.78 -3.52
CA ALA A 329 -11.01 -16.09 -4.57
C ALA A 329 -10.65 -16.57 -5.99
N GLY A 330 -9.78 -17.57 -6.14
CA GLY A 330 -9.32 -18.09 -7.44
C GLY A 330 -8.27 -17.20 -8.13
N ILE A 331 -7.64 -16.29 -7.39
CA ILE A 331 -6.59 -15.40 -7.88
C ILE A 331 -5.25 -15.89 -7.37
N GLU A 332 -4.39 -16.37 -8.28
CA GLU A 332 -3.02 -16.78 -7.91
C GLU A 332 -2.08 -15.56 -8.01
N PRO A 333 -1.44 -15.12 -6.91
CA PRO A 333 -0.45 -14.05 -6.96
C PRO A 333 0.71 -14.40 -7.90
N TRP A 334 1.04 -13.46 -8.79
CA TRP A 334 2.07 -13.68 -9.80
C TRP A 334 3.48 -13.61 -9.23
N GLY A 335 3.68 -12.74 -8.23
CA GLY A 335 4.98 -12.58 -7.59
C GLY A 335 4.92 -11.75 -6.30
N TRP A 336 6.05 -11.72 -5.58
CA TRP A 336 6.22 -10.93 -4.37
C TRP A 336 7.32 -9.90 -4.57
N VAL A 337 7.17 -8.73 -3.94
CA VAL A 337 8.17 -7.67 -3.89
C VAL A 337 8.53 -7.40 -2.43
N ILE A 338 9.75 -7.74 -2.05
CA ILE A 338 10.33 -7.45 -0.73
C ILE A 338 10.94 -6.06 -0.81
N ASN A 339 10.27 -5.07 -0.21
CA ASN A 339 10.62 -3.67 -0.34
C ASN A 339 11.44 -3.17 0.85
N ASN A 340 12.19 -2.07 0.66
CA ASN A 340 13.00 -1.39 1.67
C ASN A 340 13.97 -2.31 2.41
N SER A 341 14.58 -3.26 1.73
CA SER A 341 15.51 -4.21 2.33
C SER A 341 16.88 -3.59 2.59
N LEU A 342 17.41 -3.85 3.77
CA LEU A 342 18.75 -3.43 4.18
C LEU A 342 19.84 -4.42 3.75
N ILE A 343 19.49 -5.69 3.45
CA ILE A 343 20.47 -6.76 3.25
C ILE A 343 21.42 -6.50 2.07
N ASN A 344 20.92 -5.85 1.02
CA ASN A 344 21.70 -5.46 -0.15
C ASN A 344 22.04 -3.97 -0.18
N THR A 345 21.82 -3.25 0.94
CA THR A 345 22.11 -1.83 1.04
C THR A 345 23.42 -1.63 1.80
N PRO A 346 24.44 -0.97 1.21
CA PRO A 346 25.71 -0.75 1.88
C PRO A 346 25.54 0.11 3.14
N THR A 347 25.89 -0.43 4.29
CA THR A 347 25.84 0.29 5.57
C THR A 347 26.95 -0.20 6.53
N THR A 348 27.53 0.73 7.28
CA THR A 348 28.48 0.48 8.37
C THR A 348 27.86 0.67 9.75
N SER A 349 26.60 1.16 9.81
CA SER A 349 25.86 1.32 11.08
C SER A 349 25.60 -0.05 11.72
N PRO A 350 26.04 -0.25 12.98
CA PRO A 350 25.83 -1.52 13.67
C PRO A 350 24.34 -1.89 13.80
N LEU A 351 23.49 -0.91 14.06
CA LEU A 351 22.05 -1.09 14.17
C LEU A 351 21.43 -1.55 12.83
N LEU A 352 21.75 -0.86 11.73
CA LEU A 352 21.22 -1.20 10.42
C LEU A 352 21.74 -2.57 9.94
N ARG A 353 23.00 -2.91 10.23
CA ARG A 353 23.57 -4.23 9.93
C ARG A 353 22.85 -5.35 10.70
N GLN A 354 22.58 -5.14 12.00
CA GLN A 354 21.82 -6.13 12.78
C GLN A 354 20.42 -6.34 12.23
N ARG A 355 19.76 -5.29 11.74
CA ARG A 355 18.47 -5.41 11.09
C ARG A 355 18.58 -6.16 9.77
N ALA A 356 19.55 -5.82 8.92
CA ALA A 356 19.82 -6.48 7.66
C ALA A 356 20.00 -8.00 7.81
N GLU A 357 20.80 -8.43 8.81
CA GLU A 357 21.00 -9.86 9.06
C GLU A 357 19.69 -10.58 9.44
N ARG A 358 18.81 -9.90 10.17
CA ARG A 358 17.50 -10.46 10.56
C ARG A 358 16.50 -10.54 9.42
N GLU A 359 16.67 -9.74 8.36
CA GLU A 359 15.84 -9.83 7.17
C GLU A 359 16.02 -11.17 6.45
N ARG A 360 17.23 -11.77 6.52
CA ARG A 360 17.57 -12.99 5.82
C ARG A 360 16.54 -14.10 6.02
N SER A 361 16.18 -14.39 7.25
CA SER A 361 15.22 -15.45 7.56
C SER A 361 13.83 -15.19 6.98
N GLN A 362 13.43 -13.92 6.89
CA GLN A 362 12.15 -13.53 6.30
C GLN A 362 12.19 -13.58 4.79
N ILE A 363 13.30 -13.16 4.19
CA ILE A 363 13.54 -13.26 2.74
C ILE A 363 13.54 -14.74 2.31
N ASP A 364 14.25 -15.59 3.04
CA ASP A 364 14.29 -17.03 2.77
C ASP A 364 12.89 -17.66 2.89
N ALA A 365 12.10 -17.27 3.91
CA ALA A 365 10.74 -17.75 4.09
C ALA A 365 9.85 -17.35 2.91
N VAL A 366 9.92 -16.09 2.45
CA VAL A 366 9.18 -15.61 1.28
C VAL A 366 9.56 -16.42 0.03
N CYS A 367 10.84 -16.54 -0.26
CA CYS A 367 11.31 -17.17 -1.50
C CYS A 367 11.12 -18.69 -1.52
N THR A 368 11.13 -19.34 -0.33
CA THR A 368 11.03 -20.81 -0.26
C THR A 368 9.59 -21.28 -0.12
N HIS A 369 8.74 -20.54 0.63
CA HIS A 369 7.43 -21.04 1.03
C HIS A 369 6.25 -20.30 0.38
N HIS A 370 6.44 -19.03 0.00
CA HIS A 370 5.31 -18.19 -0.44
C HIS A 370 5.40 -17.83 -1.92
N ALA A 371 6.54 -17.36 -2.39
CA ALA A 371 6.68 -16.76 -3.71
C ALA A 371 7.20 -17.75 -4.76
N ARG A 372 6.53 -17.81 -5.92
CA ARG A 372 7.10 -18.45 -7.12
C ARG A 372 8.09 -17.55 -7.84
N ARG A 373 7.89 -16.24 -7.72
CA ARG A 373 8.77 -15.18 -8.23
C ARG A 373 8.88 -14.13 -7.14
N CYS A 374 10.09 -13.69 -6.85
CA CYS A 374 10.28 -12.57 -5.93
C CYS A 374 11.30 -11.59 -6.49
N ALA A 375 11.14 -10.32 -6.10
CA ALA A 375 12.11 -9.27 -6.31
C ALA A 375 12.45 -8.62 -4.99
N LEU A 376 13.70 -8.17 -4.86
CA LEU A 376 14.17 -7.41 -3.72
C LEU A 376 14.41 -5.96 -4.16
N VAL A 377 13.85 -5.03 -3.39
CA VAL A 377 14.06 -3.59 -3.58
C VAL A 377 14.82 -3.05 -2.38
N PRO A 378 16.08 -2.64 -2.55
CA PRO A 378 16.89 -2.11 -1.47
C PRO A 378 16.36 -0.80 -0.91
N LEU A 379 16.59 -0.57 0.39
CA LEU A 379 16.29 0.70 1.04
C LEU A 379 17.07 1.84 0.39
N GLN A 380 16.38 2.92 0.04
CA GLN A 380 16.99 4.09 -0.56
C GLN A 380 17.35 5.14 0.48
N ALA A 381 18.52 5.77 0.32
CA ALA A 381 18.94 6.89 1.18
C ALA A 381 18.01 8.10 1.03
N GLU A 382 17.55 8.36 -0.18
CA GLU A 382 16.60 9.42 -0.50
C GLU A 382 15.20 8.84 -0.72
N GLU A 383 14.17 9.64 -0.46
CA GLU A 383 12.80 9.24 -0.82
C GLU A 383 12.67 9.08 -2.33
N PRO A 384 12.12 7.97 -2.82
CA PRO A 384 11.92 7.74 -4.24
C PRO A 384 10.72 8.55 -4.76
N VAL A 385 10.88 9.87 -4.80
CA VAL A 385 9.93 10.83 -5.33
C VAL A 385 10.48 11.40 -6.64
N GLY A 386 9.63 11.52 -7.64
CA GLY A 386 9.99 11.95 -8.99
C GLY A 386 10.48 10.79 -9.87
N VAL A 387 10.31 11.00 -11.18
CA VAL A 387 10.52 9.97 -12.21
C VAL A 387 11.91 9.35 -12.15
N GLU A 388 12.93 10.17 -11.99
CA GLU A 388 14.33 9.70 -12.02
C GLU A 388 14.65 8.75 -10.87
N ARG A 389 14.18 9.07 -9.64
CA ARG A 389 14.38 8.22 -8.45
C ARG A 389 13.52 6.96 -8.50
N LEU A 390 12.31 7.04 -9.06
CA LEU A 390 11.46 5.88 -9.28
C LEU A 390 12.08 4.89 -10.28
N LEU A 391 12.73 5.40 -11.35
CA LEU A 391 13.51 4.57 -12.29
C LEU A 391 14.72 3.93 -11.61
N GLN A 392 15.45 4.69 -10.78
CA GLN A 392 16.56 4.13 -10.01
C GLN A 392 16.08 3.02 -9.10
N LEU A 393 14.94 3.20 -8.42
CA LEU A 393 14.34 2.18 -7.56
C LEU A 393 14.09 0.87 -8.30
N SER A 394 13.63 0.94 -9.56
CA SER A 394 13.34 -0.25 -10.36
C SER A 394 14.60 -1.03 -10.77
N THR A 395 15.73 -0.34 -10.97
CA THR A 395 16.97 -0.92 -11.51
C THR A 395 18.01 -1.28 -10.46
N THR A 396 17.89 -0.76 -9.25
CA THR A 396 18.81 -1.05 -8.14
C THR A 396 18.73 -2.52 -7.76
N GLY A 397 19.85 -3.23 -7.74
CA GLY A 397 19.92 -4.66 -7.45
C GLY A 397 20.53 -5.49 -8.59
N LYS A 398 21.07 -4.84 -9.65
CA LYS A 398 21.89 -5.48 -10.69
C LYS A 398 23.35 -5.47 -10.31
#